data_0f5ad71ebfdfb10e9f67af6132c455c3
#
_entry.id   0f5ad71ebfdfb10e9f67af6132c455c3
#
_cell.length_a   1.000
_cell.length_b   1.000
_cell.length_c   1.000
_cell.angle_alpha   90.00
_cell.angle_beta   90.00
_cell.angle_gamma   90.00
#
_symmetry.space_group_name_H-M   'P 1'
#
loop_
_entity.id
_entity.type
_entity.pdbx_description
1 polymer ?
#
loop_
_entity_poly.entity_id
_entity_poly.type
_entity_poly.pdbx_seq_one_letter_code
_entity_poly.pdbx_strand_id
1 'polypeptide(L)'
;YLGMVGIVDNEGLLVGIYTDGDLRRTLNQGTKINTCRIDNVMVCSPHTIAPDTLAAEAVEMMQRHAINGLFAVDQNGRPVGALNALDLIRAGVF
;
A
#
# COMPACT_ATOMS: atom_id res chain seq x y z
N TYR A 1 -9.20 -4.53 8.88
CA TYR A 1 -7.90 -5.11 8.47
C TYR A 1 -7.69 -4.88 6.98
N LEU A 2 -6.62 -4.18 6.63
CA LEU A 2 -6.34 -3.83 5.23
C LEU A 2 -5.32 -4.75 4.56
N GLY A 3 -4.57 -5.53 5.33
CA GLY A 3 -3.49 -6.35 4.80
C GLY A 3 -2.29 -5.55 4.33
N MET A 4 -2.19 -4.28 4.71
CA MET A 4 -1.07 -3.41 4.33
C MET A 4 -0.85 -2.30 5.35
N VAL A 5 0.39 -1.83 5.40
CA VAL A 5 0.81 -0.73 6.27
C VAL A 5 1.58 0.28 5.41
N GLY A 6 1.25 1.54 5.57
CA GLY A 6 2.01 2.62 4.96
C GLY A 6 3.11 3.12 5.88
N ILE A 7 4.27 3.36 5.34
CA ILE A 7 5.41 3.89 6.08
C ILE A 7 5.61 5.34 5.67
N VAL A 8 5.67 6.23 6.66
CA VAL A 8 5.86 7.66 6.44
C VAL A 8 7.18 8.11 7.03
N ASP A 9 7.73 9.19 6.47
CA ASP A 9 8.93 9.82 7.01
C ASP A 9 8.58 10.79 8.14
N ASN A 10 9.57 11.52 8.64
CA ASN A 10 9.39 12.47 9.74
C ASN A 10 8.49 13.65 9.38
N GLU A 11 8.29 13.91 8.09
CA GLU A 11 7.40 14.97 7.59
C GLU A 11 5.99 14.46 7.29
N GLY A 12 5.74 13.17 7.49
CA GLY A 12 4.45 12.56 7.23
C GLY A 12 4.21 12.17 5.77
N LEU A 13 5.25 12.16 4.95
CA LEU A 13 5.16 11.78 3.54
C LEU A 13 5.24 10.26 3.42
N LEU A 14 4.39 9.69 2.57
CA LEU A 14 4.39 8.25 2.31
C LEU A 14 5.65 7.87 1.53
N VAL A 15 6.49 7.04 2.13
CA VAL A 15 7.77 6.61 1.53
C VAL A 15 7.83 5.12 1.24
N GLY A 16 6.91 4.34 1.77
CA GLY A 16 6.91 2.90 1.53
C GLY A 16 5.60 2.26 1.90
N ILE A 17 5.47 0.99 1.51
CA ILE A 17 4.32 0.16 1.84
C ILE A 17 4.83 -1.24 2.20
N TYR A 18 4.14 -1.90 3.12
CA TYR A 18 4.44 -3.26 3.52
C TYR A 18 3.13 -4.03 3.62
N THR A 19 3.04 -5.13 2.90
CA THR A 19 1.81 -5.91 2.76
C THR A 19 1.98 -7.30 3.37
N ASP A 20 0.89 -8.05 3.49
CA ASP A 20 0.93 -9.46 3.91
C ASP A 20 1.85 -10.28 3.00
N GLY A 21 1.83 -10.01 1.69
CA GLY A 21 2.72 -10.67 0.74
C GLY A 21 4.17 -10.35 0.99
N ASP A 22 4.47 -9.09 1.33
CA ASP A 22 5.83 -8.66 1.66
C ASP A 22 6.32 -9.36 2.94
N LEU A 23 5.46 -9.45 3.96
CA LEU A 23 5.80 -10.17 5.20
C LEU A 23 6.14 -11.63 4.91
N ARG A 24 5.33 -12.27 4.09
CA ARG A 24 5.55 -13.67 3.72
C ARG A 24 6.89 -13.85 3.02
N ARG A 25 7.22 -12.95 2.09
CA ARG A 25 8.52 -12.98 1.41
C ARG A 25 9.68 -12.75 2.37
N THR A 26 9.54 -11.79 3.28
CA THR A 26 10.55 -11.50 4.30
C THR A 26 10.86 -12.76 5.12
N LEU A 27 9.83 -13.45 5.59
CA LEU A 27 9.98 -14.67 6.40
C LEU A 27 10.59 -15.80 5.56
N ASN A 28 10.17 -15.97 4.32
CA ASN A 28 10.68 -17.01 3.43
C ASN A 28 12.15 -16.82 3.07
N GLN A 29 12.63 -15.59 3.07
CA GLN A 29 14.05 -15.28 2.82
C GLN A 29 14.93 -15.52 4.05
N GLY A 30 14.34 -15.92 5.16
CA GLY A 30 15.09 -16.16 6.40
C GLY A 30 15.48 -14.90 7.15
N THR A 31 14.91 -13.76 6.80
CA THR A 31 15.17 -12.50 7.49
C THR A 31 14.64 -12.56 8.92
N LYS A 32 15.44 -12.10 9.89
CA LYS A 32 15.04 -12.07 11.29
C LYS A 32 14.13 -10.86 11.52
N ILE A 33 12.83 -11.11 11.52
CA ILE A 33 11.81 -10.06 11.61
C ILE A 33 11.94 -9.24 12.90
N ASN A 34 12.45 -9.83 13.98
CA ASN A 34 12.57 -9.13 15.26
C ASN A 34 13.64 -8.04 15.28
N THR A 35 14.57 -8.06 14.35
CA THR A 35 15.72 -7.14 14.33
C THR A 35 15.86 -6.36 13.04
N CYS A 36 15.10 -6.67 11.99
CA CYS A 36 15.20 -5.92 10.76
C CYS A 36 14.38 -4.62 10.85
N ARG A 37 14.87 -3.58 10.18
CA ARG A 37 14.15 -2.31 10.07
C ARG A 37 13.13 -2.40 8.95
N ILE A 38 11.99 -1.73 9.12
CA ILE A 38 10.94 -1.73 8.10
C ILE A 38 11.43 -1.14 6.77
N ASP A 39 12.31 -0.13 6.83
CA ASP A 39 12.83 0.51 5.62
C ASP A 39 13.75 -0.41 4.80
N ASN A 40 14.21 -1.51 5.39
CA ASN A 40 15.01 -2.52 4.68
C ASN A 40 14.17 -3.55 3.94
N VAL A 41 12.88 -3.68 4.28
CA VAL A 41 12.01 -4.72 3.74
C VAL A 41 10.77 -4.16 3.03
N MET A 42 10.44 -2.91 3.26
CA MET A 42 9.27 -2.28 2.63
C MET A 42 9.47 -2.11 1.13
N VAL A 43 8.37 -1.97 0.40
CA VAL A 43 8.40 -1.55 -1.01
C VAL A 43 8.50 -0.04 -1.04
N CYS A 44 9.58 0.50 -1.61
CA CYS A 44 9.80 1.94 -1.76
C CYS A 44 9.06 2.47 -2.99
N SER A 45 8.68 3.73 -2.95
CA SER A 45 7.97 4.39 -4.04
C SER A 45 6.70 3.63 -4.45
N PRO A 46 5.77 3.41 -3.51
CA PRO A 46 4.55 2.65 -3.79
C PRO A 46 3.67 3.37 -4.80
N HIS A 47 2.83 2.60 -5.52
CA HIS A 47 1.78 3.17 -6.35
C HIS A 47 0.75 3.85 -5.45
N THR A 48 0.38 5.07 -5.79
CA THR A 48 -0.60 5.86 -5.03
C THR A 48 -1.64 6.46 -5.96
N ILE A 49 -2.74 6.92 -5.37
CA ILE A 49 -3.78 7.64 -6.10
C ILE A 49 -4.05 8.97 -5.40
N ALA A 50 -4.66 9.90 -6.13
CA ALA A 50 -5.20 11.11 -5.53
C ALA A 50 -6.54 10.79 -4.86
N PRO A 51 -6.96 11.57 -3.84
CA PRO A 51 -8.23 11.30 -3.15
C PRO A 51 -9.46 11.38 -4.04
N ASP A 52 -9.39 12.14 -5.13
CA ASP A 52 -10.49 12.31 -6.07
C ASP A 52 -10.43 11.36 -7.28
N THR A 53 -9.53 10.37 -7.25
CA THR A 53 -9.45 9.34 -8.28
C THR A 53 -10.76 8.53 -8.29
N LEU A 54 -11.30 8.26 -9.47
CA LEU A 54 -12.48 7.42 -9.60
C LEU A 54 -12.18 5.98 -9.17
N ALA A 55 -13.15 5.33 -8.55
CA ALA A 55 -12.98 3.95 -8.11
C ALA A 55 -12.60 3.02 -9.26
N ALA A 56 -13.18 3.24 -10.44
CA ALA A 56 -12.84 2.42 -11.63
C ALA A 56 -11.38 2.58 -12.04
N GLU A 57 -10.80 3.78 -11.90
CA GLU A 57 -9.38 4.01 -12.17
C GLU A 57 -8.49 3.31 -11.15
N ALA A 58 -8.91 3.31 -9.87
CA ALA A 58 -8.19 2.59 -8.82
C ALA A 58 -8.17 1.08 -9.08
N VAL A 59 -9.31 0.52 -9.50
CA VAL A 59 -9.40 -0.90 -9.88
C VAL A 59 -8.45 -1.21 -11.03
N GLU A 60 -8.46 -0.39 -12.06
CA GLU A 60 -7.61 -0.58 -13.23
C GLU A 60 -6.13 -0.55 -12.85
N MET A 61 -5.73 0.38 -11.98
CA MET A 61 -4.37 0.46 -11.48
C MET A 61 -3.98 -0.79 -10.70
N MET A 62 -4.86 -1.29 -9.83
CA MET A 62 -4.60 -2.51 -9.07
C MET A 62 -4.43 -3.71 -9.98
N GLN A 63 -5.23 -3.82 -11.04
CA GLN A 63 -5.11 -4.91 -12.01
C GLN A 63 -3.82 -4.79 -12.82
N ARG A 64 -3.48 -3.60 -13.28
CA ARG A 64 -2.29 -3.33 -14.07
C ARG A 64 -1.01 -3.71 -13.32
N HIS A 65 -0.96 -3.41 -12.04
CA HIS A 65 0.23 -3.63 -11.22
C HIS A 65 0.16 -4.90 -10.37
N ALA A 66 -0.92 -5.67 -10.48
CA ALA A 66 -1.16 -6.91 -9.70
C ALA A 66 -1.03 -6.66 -8.20
N ILE A 67 -1.64 -5.58 -7.71
CA ILE A 67 -1.66 -5.21 -6.30
C ILE A 67 -3.10 -5.18 -5.79
N ASN A 68 -3.27 -5.39 -4.48
CA ASN A 68 -4.58 -5.50 -3.85
C ASN A 68 -4.94 -4.31 -2.98
N GLY A 69 -4.08 -3.32 -2.90
CA GLY A 69 -4.34 -2.14 -2.08
C GLY A 69 -3.58 -0.93 -2.56
N LEU A 70 -4.12 0.25 -2.25
CA LEU A 70 -3.56 1.53 -2.63
C LEU A 70 -3.74 2.51 -1.47
N PHE A 71 -2.76 3.39 -1.30
CA PHE A 71 -2.92 4.58 -0.48
C PHE A 71 -3.26 5.76 -1.36
N ALA A 72 -4.21 6.59 -0.90
CA ALA A 72 -4.47 7.90 -1.48
C ALA A 72 -3.59 8.93 -0.76
N VAL A 73 -2.93 9.77 -1.53
CA VAL A 73 -2.07 10.83 -0.99
C VAL A 73 -2.55 12.19 -1.48
N ASP A 74 -2.32 13.22 -0.66
CA ASP A 74 -2.64 14.58 -1.04
C ASP A 74 -1.55 15.16 -1.96
N GLN A 75 -1.66 16.45 -2.28
CA GLN A 75 -0.72 17.15 -3.16
C GLN A 75 0.70 17.18 -2.60
N ASN A 76 0.85 17.04 -1.28
CA ASN A 76 2.14 17.06 -0.60
C ASN A 76 2.72 15.67 -0.38
N GLY A 77 2.02 14.62 -0.82
CA GLY A 77 2.49 13.24 -0.64
C GLY A 77 2.14 12.62 0.70
N ARG A 78 1.26 13.25 1.47
CA ARG A 78 0.81 12.72 2.75
C ARG A 78 -0.36 11.75 2.53
N PRO A 79 -0.36 10.57 3.18
CA PRO A 79 -1.47 9.65 3.06
C PRO A 79 -2.72 10.21 3.75
N VAL A 80 -3.83 10.19 3.01
CA VAL A 80 -5.13 10.68 3.49
C VAL A 80 -6.20 9.61 3.44
N GLY A 81 -5.92 8.47 2.84
CA GLY A 81 -6.85 7.36 2.76
C GLY A 81 -6.17 6.10 2.28
N ALA A 82 -6.87 4.99 2.43
CA ALA A 82 -6.40 3.69 1.99
C ALA A 82 -7.60 2.87 1.54
N LEU A 83 -7.39 2.04 0.51
CA LEU A 83 -8.42 1.12 0.07
C LEU A 83 -7.79 -0.19 -0.39
N ASN A 84 -8.56 -1.26 -0.32
CA ASN A 84 -8.13 -2.55 -0.83
C ASN A 84 -9.20 -3.14 -1.75
N ALA A 85 -8.84 -4.23 -2.45
CA ALA A 85 -9.74 -4.86 -3.39
C ALA A 85 -11.04 -5.33 -2.74
N LEU A 86 -10.98 -5.81 -1.48
CA LEU A 86 -12.15 -6.27 -0.75
C LEU A 86 -13.15 -5.14 -0.50
N ASP A 87 -12.65 -3.96 -0.13
CA ASP A 87 -13.50 -2.78 0.05
C ASP A 87 -14.24 -2.42 -1.24
N LEU A 88 -13.55 -2.51 -2.36
CA LEU A 88 -14.14 -2.22 -3.67
C LEU A 88 -15.19 -3.27 -4.06
N ILE A 89 -14.94 -4.53 -3.78
CA ILE A 89 -15.92 -5.60 -4.01
C ILE A 89 -17.18 -5.34 -3.18
N ARG A 90 -17.02 -5.02 -1.90
CA ARG A 90 -18.15 -4.72 -1.01
C ARG A 90 -18.93 -3.51 -1.45
N ALA A 91 -18.27 -2.54 -2.08
CA ALA A 91 -18.91 -1.36 -2.61
C ALA A 91 -19.59 -1.58 -3.96
N GLY A 92 -19.44 -2.77 -4.55
CA GLY A 92 -20.09 -3.12 -5.81
C GLY A 92 -19.38 -2.58 -7.04
N VAL A 93 -18.07 -2.29 -6.95
CA VAL A 93 -17.29 -1.75 -8.08
C VAL A 93 -16.89 -2.85 -9.06
N PHE A 94 -16.74 -4.05 -8.58
CA PHE A 94 -16.43 -5.22 -9.42
C PHE A 94 -17.70 -6.03 -9.69
#